data_d0c86eaf34b2bf23b57a8ca45f2f0d3e
#
_entry.id   d0c86eaf34b2bf23b57a8ca45f2f0d3e
#
_cell.length_a   1.000
_cell.length_b   1.000
_cell.length_c   1.000
_cell.angle_alpha   90.00
_cell.angle_beta   90.00
_cell.angle_gamma   90.00
#
_symmetry.space_group_name_H-M   'P 1'
#
loop_
_entity.id
_entity.type
_entity.pdbx_description
1 polymer ?
#
loop_
_entity_poly.entity_id
_entity_poly.type
_entity_poly.pdbx_seq_one_letter_code
_entity_poly.pdbx_strand_id
1 'polypeptide(L)'
;MKMYENVEELSEKQINAINLLASGKSIEDVSKKLNLNVNTIYRWKKTHKFKLALREQQNIIFNEITLRFCEMGTEAINTIYNIMKNGTSENIRLRASMFIIDKIIQVEDNETIKRIDEIEFKLLRGDK
;
A
#
# COMPACT_ATOMS: atom_id res chain seq x y z
N MET A 1 24.71 30.64 -20.64
CA MET A 1 25.21 30.46 -19.25
C MET A 1 24.34 29.39 -18.61
N LYS A 2 24.85 28.16 -18.55
CA LYS A 2 24.12 27.04 -17.93
C LYS A 2 24.26 27.22 -16.41
N MET A 3 23.17 27.59 -15.74
CA MET A 3 23.06 27.39 -14.30
C MET A 3 22.99 25.87 -14.09
N TYR A 4 24.10 25.30 -13.69
CA TYR A 4 24.10 23.97 -13.08
C TYR A 4 23.42 24.17 -11.73
N GLU A 5 22.12 23.82 -11.65
CA GLU A 5 21.51 23.56 -10.37
C GLU A 5 22.36 22.50 -9.69
N ASN A 6 23.03 22.89 -8.61
CA ASN A 6 23.63 21.97 -7.67
C ASN A 6 22.48 21.09 -7.13
N VAL A 7 22.25 19.96 -7.76
CA VAL A 7 21.38 18.93 -7.20
C VAL A 7 22.15 18.37 -6.01
N GLU A 8 22.01 19.03 -4.86
CA GLU A 8 22.55 18.52 -3.61
C GLU A 8 22.01 17.10 -3.44
N GLU A 9 22.86 16.12 -3.62
CA GLU A 9 22.51 14.71 -3.40
C GLU A 9 22.18 14.50 -1.93
N LEU A 10 21.21 13.60 -1.65
CA LEU A 10 20.89 13.22 -0.29
C LEU A 10 22.12 12.56 0.35
N SER A 11 22.47 12.99 1.55
CA SER A 11 23.57 12.39 2.30
C SER A 11 23.23 10.94 2.69
N GLU A 12 24.24 10.12 2.92
CA GLU A 12 24.06 8.74 3.39
C GLU A 12 23.19 8.66 4.66
N LYS A 13 23.38 9.60 5.60
CA LYS A 13 22.54 9.68 6.81
C LYS A 13 21.08 9.99 6.49
N GLN A 14 20.81 10.82 5.49
CA GLN A 14 19.45 11.11 5.03
C GLN A 14 18.81 9.89 4.36
N ILE A 15 19.57 9.16 3.53
CA ILE A 15 19.10 7.93 2.89
C ILE A 15 18.77 6.87 3.95
N ASN A 16 19.63 6.69 4.94
CA ASN A 16 19.39 5.75 6.03
C ASN A 16 18.15 6.15 6.87
N ALA A 17 17.96 7.44 7.12
CA ALA A 17 16.76 7.94 7.80
C ALA A 17 15.50 7.69 6.97
N ILE A 18 15.53 7.91 5.65
CA ILE A 18 14.43 7.63 4.73
C ILE A 18 14.04 6.15 4.78
N ASN A 19 15.01 5.24 4.69
CA ASN A 19 14.75 3.80 4.72
C ASN A 19 14.09 3.36 6.04
N LEU A 20 14.55 3.88 7.16
CA LEU A 20 13.97 3.58 8.47
C LEU A 20 12.57 4.16 8.64
N LEU A 21 12.35 5.41 8.24
CA LEU A 21 11.03 6.05 8.29
C LEU A 21 10.03 5.37 7.34
N ALA A 22 10.47 5.00 6.15
CA ALA A 22 9.63 4.29 5.18
C ALA A 22 9.20 2.91 5.67
N SER A 23 10.04 2.24 6.47
CA SER A 23 9.71 0.96 7.11
C SER A 23 8.85 1.09 8.38
N GLY A 24 8.35 2.30 8.69
CA GLY A 24 7.42 2.55 9.80
C GLY A 24 8.09 2.82 11.15
N LYS A 25 9.39 3.07 11.19
CA LYS A 25 10.06 3.48 12.43
C LYS A 25 9.68 4.90 12.83
N SER A 26 9.53 5.12 14.14
CA SER A 26 9.27 6.46 14.67
C SER A 26 10.49 7.38 14.49
N ILE A 27 10.27 8.69 14.52
CA ILE A 27 11.36 9.68 14.41
C ILE A 27 12.34 9.51 15.58
N GLU A 28 11.84 9.19 16.77
CA GLU A 28 12.60 8.94 17.96
C GLU A 28 13.51 7.70 17.81
N ASP A 29 13.00 6.62 17.22
CA ASP A 29 13.78 5.41 16.97
C ASP A 29 14.86 5.66 15.92
N VAL A 30 14.54 6.39 14.86
CA VAL A 30 15.51 6.79 13.83
C VAL A 30 16.60 7.69 14.43
N SER A 31 16.22 8.65 15.25
CA SER A 31 17.15 9.54 15.98
C SER A 31 18.15 8.73 16.81
N LYS A 32 17.66 7.79 17.61
CA LYS A 32 18.50 6.91 18.43
C LYS A 32 19.40 6.02 17.58
N LYS A 33 18.85 5.40 16.54
CA LYS A 33 19.58 4.44 15.70
C LYS A 33 20.68 5.08 14.88
N LEU A 34 20.47 6.30 14.41
CA LEU A 34 21.44 7.05 13.59
C LEU A 34 22.30 8.02 14.40
N ASN A 35 22.09 8.10 15.72
CA ASN A 35 22.72 9.06 16.62
C ASN A 35 22.60 10.49 16.10
N LEU A 36 21.36 10.90 15.84
CA LEU A 36 20.98 12.21 15.31
C LEU A 36 20.02 12.91 16.27
N ASN A 37 20.03 14.24 16.24
CA ASN A 37 19.02 15.01 16.95
C ASN A 37 17.66 14.88 16.21
N VAL A 38 16.59 14.68 16.96
CA VAL A 38 15.21 14.61 16.46
C VAL A 38 14.86 15.84 15.59
N ASN A 39 15.29 17.04 16.02
CA ASN A 39 15.08 18.27 15.26
C ASN A 39 15.75 18.27 13.88
N THR A 40 16.86 17.55 13.73
CA THR A 40 17.53 17.38 12.43
C THR A 40 16.66 16.60 11.46
N ILE A 41 16.03 15.53 11.94
CA ILE A 41 15.13 14.72 11.12
C ILE A 41 13.87 15.53 10.76
N TYR A 42 13.30 16.28 11.70
CA TYR A 42 12.18 17.18 11.41
C TYR A 42 12.53 18.24 10.35
N ARG A 43 13.71 18.81 10.41
CA ARG A 43 14.20 19.77 9.42
C ARG A 43 14.34 19.13 8.04
N TRP A 44 14.90 17.92 7.95
CA TRP A 44 14.99 17.18 6.68
C TRP A 44 13.62 16.88 6.09
N LYS A 45 12.66 16.46 6.91
CA LYS A 45 11.27 16.20 6.48
C LYS A 45 10.56 17.42 5.91
N LYS A 46 11.02 18.64 6.18
CA LYS A 46 10.49 19.87 5.58
C LYS A 46 11.03 20.12 4.18
N THR A 47 12.17 19.59 3.82
CA THR A 47 12.77 19.78 2.49
C THR A 47 12.02 18.99 1.44
N HIS A 48 11.84 19.55 0.24
CA HIS A 48 11.12 18.92 -0.85
C HIS A 48 11.77 17.59 -1.27
N LYS A 49 13.08 17.60 -1.39
CA LYS A 49 13.87 16.44 -1.81
C LYS A 49 13.73 15.24 -0.86
N PHE A 50 13.83 15.48 0.43
CA PHE A 50 13.66 14.41 1.42
C PHE A 50 12.23 13.87 1.42
N LYS A 51 11.22 14.75 1.32
CA LYS A 51 9.81 14.32 1.20
C LYS A 51 9.57 13.44 -0.01
N LEU A 52 10.12 13.82 -1.16
CA LEU A 52 9.96 13.07 -2.41
C LEU A 52 10.59 11.68 -2.29
N ALA A 53 11.85 11.63 -1.85
CA ALA A 53 12.57 10.36 -1.68
C ALA A 53 11.91 9.44 -0.63
N LEU A 54 11.41 10.01 0.48
CA LEU A 54 10.66 9.25 1.48
C LEU A 54 9.39 8.65 0.90
N ARG A 55 8.64 9.43 0.10
CA ARG A 55 7.41 8.97 -0.55
C ARG A 55 7.68 7.88 -1.57
N GLU A 56 8.73 8.01 -2.36
CA GLU A 56 9.14 6.96 -3.31
C GLU A 56 9.50 5.66 -2.59
N GLN A 57 10.27 5.74 -1.52
CA GLN A 57 10.62 4.55 -0.74
C GLN A 57 9.40 3.91 -0.08
N GLN A 58 8.46 4.70 0.44
CA GLN A 58 7.20 4.19 0.98
C GLN A 58 6.36 3.48 -0.10
N ASN A 59 6.32 4.02 -1.32
CA ASN A 59 5.60 3.39 -2.44
C ASN A 59 6.23 2.04 -2.83
N ILE A 60 7.56 1.94 -2.85
CA ILE A 60 8.26 0.67 -3.12
C ILE A 60 7.86 -0.38 -2.09
N ILE A 61 7.95 -0.06 -0.80
CA ILE A 61 7.59 -0.97 0.29
C ILE A 61 6.10 -1.35 0.20
N PHE A 62 5.22 -0.38 -0.06
CA PHE A 62 3.80 -0.65 -0.21
C PHE A 62 3.50 -1.61 -1.37
N ASN A 63 4.16 -1.44 -2.51
CA ASN A 63 4.02 -2.34 -3.65
C ASN A 63 4.50 -3.76 -3.34
N GLU A 64 5.64 -3.90 -2.65
CA GLU A 64 6.14 -5.21 -2.22
C GLU A 64 5.17 -5.92 -1.27
N ILE A 65 4.61 -5.19 -0.30
CA ILE A 65 3.60 -5.72 0.62
C ILE A 65 2.35 -6.15 -0.16
N THR A 66 1.89 -5.32 -1.11
CA THR A 66 0.72 -5.61 -1.93
C THR A 66 0.92 -6.87 -2.76
N LEU A 67 2.08 -7.07 -3.37
CA LEU A 67 2.42 -8.29 -4.10
C LEU A 67 2.35 -9.53 -3.19
N ARG A 68 2.90 -9.46 -1.99
CA ARG A 68 2.82 -10.55 -1.00
C ARG A 68 1.37 -10.85 -0.60
N PHE A 69 0.53 -9.83 -0.42
CA PHE A 69 -0.90 -10.06 -0.17
C PHE A 69 -1.60 -10.74 -1.34
N CYS A 70 -1.26 -10.40 -2.58
CA CYS A 70 -1.81 -11.07 -3.76
C CYS A 70 -1.40 -12.55 -3.80
N GLU A 71 -0.15 -12.88 -3.50
CA GLU A 71 0.34 -14.26 -3.42
C GLU A 71 -0.41 -15.05 -2.34
N MET A 72 -0.51 -14.50 -1.12
CA MET A 72 -1.26 -15.10 -0.02
C MET A 72 -2.75 -15.26 -0.35
N GLY A 73 -3.34 -14.29 -1.05
CA GLY A 73 -4.72 -14.34 -1.52
C GLY A 73 -4.95 -15.50 -2.49
N THR A 74 -4.03 -15.72 -3.42
CA THR A 74 -4.07 -16.85 -4.36
C THR A 74 -4.04 -18.19 -3.61
N GLU A 75 -3.17 -18.30 -2.62
CA GLU A 75 -3.04 -19.52 -1.80
C GLU A 75 -4.30 -19.76 -0.94
N ALA A 76 -4.86 -18.69 -0.38
CA ALA A 76 -6.13 -18.76 0.36
C ALA A 76 -7.29 -19.24 -0.53
N ILE A 77 -7.39 -18.73 -1.76
CA ILE A 77 -8.40 -19.17 -2.75
C ILE A 77 -8.23 -20.66 -3.06
N ASN A 78 -7.00 -21.10 -3.30
CA ASN A 78 -6.72 -22.52 -3.56
C ASN A 78 -7.08 -23.40 -2.37
N THR A 79 -6.84 -22.95 -1.14
CA THR A 79 -7.23 -23.65 0.08
C THR A 79 -8.75 -23.79 0.19
N ILE A 80 -9.49 -22.72 -0.03
CA ILE A 80 -10.96 -22.74 -0.02
C ILE A 80 -11.49 -23.66 -1.11
N TYR A 81 -10.92 -23.60 -2.32
CA TYR A 81 -11.28 -24.47 -3.42
C TYR A 81 -11.06 -25.96 -3.09
N ASN A 82 -9.93 -26.30 -2.48
CA ASN A 82 -9.64 -27.65 -2.03
C ASN A 82 -10.62 -28.13 -0.95
N ILE A 83 -10.97 -27.28 0.00
CA ILE A 83 -11.97 -27.60 1.03
C ILE A 83 -13.35 -27.83 0.38
N MET A 84 -13.74 -26.99 -0.57
CA MET A 84 -14.99 -27.14 -1.31
C MET A 84 -15.06 -28.46 -2.07
N LYS A 85 -13.95 -28.88 -2.68
CA LYS A 85 -13.88 -30.14 -3.45
C LYS A 85 -13.72 -31.40 -2.58
N ASN A 86 -12.84 -31.34 -1.60
CA ASN A 86 -12.31 -32.51 -0.91
C ASN A 86 -12.54 -32.48 0.61
N GLY A 87 -13.28 -31.50 1.13
CA GLY A 87 -13.56 -31.40 2.56
C GLY A 87 -14.20 -32.68 3.10
N THR A 88 -13.87 -33.04 4.34
CA THR A 88 -14.22 -34.29 4.98
C THR A 88 -15.72 -34.48 5.25
N SER A 89 -16.49 -33.40 5.29
CA SER A 89 -17.96 -33.47 5.48
C SER A 89 -18.69 -32.57 4.48
N GLU A 90 -19.92 -32.91 4.18
CA GLU A 90 -20.81 -32.14 3.30
C GLU A 90 -21.02 -30.72 3.84
N ASN A 91 -21.15 -30.57 5.16
CA ASN A 91 -21.34 -29.28 5.78
C ASN A 91 -20.11 -28.36 5.57
N ILE A 92 -18.90 -28.88 5.70
CA ILE A 92 -17.66 -28.10 5.45
C ILE A 92 -17.58 -27.68 3.98
N ARG A 93 -17.89 -28.59 3.04
CA ARG A 93 -17.90 -28.26 1.60
C ARG A 93 -18.96 -27.21 1.27
N LEU A 94 -20.16 -27.33 1.85
CA LEU A 94 -21.25 -26.39 1.66
C LEU A 94 -20.85 -24.99 2.17
N ARG A 95 -20.27 -24.88 3.37
CA ARG A 95 -19.83 -23.60 3.95
C ARG A 95 -18.75 -22.93 3.11
N ALA A 96 -17.78 -23.69 2.59
CA ALA A 96 -16.74 -23.16 1.71
C ALA A 96 -17.36 -22.64 0.40
N SER A 97 -18.32 -23.34 -0.19
CA SER A 97 -19.04 -22.93 -1.39
C SER A 97 -19.86 -21.67 -1.17
N MET A 98 -20.59 -21.57 -0.06
CA MET A 98 -21.37 -20.40 0.31
C MET A 98 -20.46 -19.19 0.52
N PHE A 99 -19.31 -19.36 1.18
CA PHE A 99 -18.34 -18.28 1.36
C PHE A 99 -17.89 -17.68 0.02
N ILE A 100 -17.60 -18.50 -0.98
CA ILE A 100 -17.22 -18.03 -2.32
C ILE A 100 -18.36 -17.26 -2.98
N ILE A 101 -19.59 -17.77 -2.92
CA ILE A 101 -20.77 -17.11 -3.50
C ILE A 101 -20.98 -15.73 -2.84
N ASP A 102 -20.91 -15.65 -1.51
CA ASP A 102 -21.06 -14.40 -0.78
C ASP A 102 -20.00 -13.36 -1.20
N LYS A 103 -18.75 -13.80 -1.43
CA LYS A 103 -17.69 -12.91 -1.90
C LYS A 103 -17.89 -12.42 -3.32
N ILE A 104 -18.39 -13.27 -4.21
CA ILE A 104 -18.74 -12.88 -5.59
C ILE A 104 -19.82 -11.79 -5.58
N ILE A 105 -20.89 -11.99 -4.80
CA ILE A 105 -21.97 -11.00 -4.67
C ILE A 105 -21.42 -9.67 -4.14
N GLN A 106 -20.58 -9.69 -3.10
CA GLN A 106 -19.99 -8.48 -2.55
C GLN A 106 -19.13 -7.69 -3.57
N VAL A 107 -18.39 -8.41 -4.43
CA VAL A 107 -17.58 -7.78 -5.48
C VAL A 107 -18.48 -7.12 -6.53
N GLU A 108 -19.52 -7.80 -6.97
CA GLU A 108 -20.49 -7.28 -7.95
C GLU A 108 -21.23 -6.04 -7.42
N ASP A 109 -21.67 -6.06 -6.16
CA ASP A 109 -22.30 -4.93 -5.51
C ASP A 109 -21.37 -3.71 -5.44
N ASN A 110 -20.10 -3.91 -5.06
CA ASN A 110 -19.11 -2.86 -5.00
C ASN A 110 -18.80 -2.24 -6.39
N GLU A 111 -18.76 -3.03 -7.44
CA GLU A 111 -18.58 -2.54 -8.80
C GLU A 111 -19.79 -1.73 -9.28
N THR A 112 -20.99 -2.16 -8.93
CA THR A 112 -22.23 -1.45 -9.26
C THR A 112 -22.26 -0.09 -8.56
N ILE A 113 -21.91 -0.02 -7.29
CA ILE A 113 -21.82 1.25 -6.54
C ILE A 113 -20.81 2.19 -7.20
N LYS A 114 -19.62 1.73 -7.53
CA LYS A 114 -18.61 2.55 -8.23
C LYS A 114 -19.11 3.11 -9.55
N ARG A 115 -19.83 2.33 -10.34
CA ARG A 115 -20.41 2.78 -11.62
C ARG A 115 -21.49 3.87 -11.41
N ILE A 116 -22.29 3.74 -10.36
CA ILE A 116 -23.28 4.76 -9.99
C ILE A 116 -22.57 6.06 -9.60
N ASP A 117 -21.57 5.99 -8.74
CA ASP A 117 -20.78 7.15 -8.31
C ASP A 117 -20.13 7.87 -9.50
N GLU A 118 -19.58 7.11 -10.47
CA GLU A 118 -19.00 7.68 -11.69
C GLU A 118 -20.04 8.38 -12.57
N ILE A 119 -21.24 7.83 -12.69
CA ILE A 119 -22.33 8.43 -13.45
C ILE A 119 -22.81 9.72 -12.77
N GLU A 120 -23.03 9.68 -11.46
CA GLU A 120 -23.41 10.86 -10.68
C GLU A 120 -22.37 11.98 -10.80
N PHE A 121 -21.08 11.63 -10.70
CA PHE A 121 -19.99 12.58 -10.85
C PHE A 121 -19.97 13.25 -12.23
N LYS A 122 -20.20 12.49 -13.31
CA LYS A 122 -20.29 13.02 -14.68
C LYS A 122 -21.50 13.94 -14.86
N LEU A 123 -22.65 13.57 -14.29
CA LEU A 123 -23.87 14.40 -14.35
C LEU A 123 -23.71 15.73 -13.59
N LEU A 124 -23.07 15.72 -12.43
CA LEU A 124 -22.81 16.91 -11.63
C LEU A 124 -21.81 17.87 -12.27
N ARG A 125 -20.86 17.36 -13.04
CA ARG A 125 -19.86 18.17 -13.77
C ARG A 125 -20.39 18.76 -15.07
N GLY A 126 -21.52 18.31 -15.57
CA GLY A 126 -22.08 18.80 -16.82
C GLY A 126 -21.25 18.41 -18.06
N ASP A 127 -20.42 17.39 -17.97
CA ASP A 127 -19.67 16.86 -19.10
C ASP A 127 -20.68 16.18 -20.07
N LYS A 128 -20.92 16.90 -21.19
CA LYS A 128 -21.66 16.38 -22.34
C LYS A 128 -20.75 15.52 -23.21
#